data_8efddda6d4bae9640c49d9ab7f2443eb
#
_entry.id   8efddda6d4bae9640c49d9ab7f2443eb
#
_cell.length_a   1.000
_cell.length_b   1.000
_cell.length_c   1.000
_cell.angle_alpha   90.00
_cell.angle_beta   90.00
_cell.angle_gamma   90.00
#
_symmetry.space_group_name_H-M   'P 1'
#
loop_
_entity.id
_entity.type
_entity.pdbx_description
1 polymer ?
#
loop_
_entity_poly.entity_id
_entity_poly.type
_entity_poly.pdbx_seq_one_letter_code
_entity_poly.pdbx_strand_id
1 'polypeptide(L)'
;VGESTLLPLSDYEPDDRLNKALSAAQSAASDRMQAAVGTLSGDWSEEGSPLYVQSATVDLVAEAMLWAADADAALLSPAALGGASAASRFSGEDDTAVLSLRDCAALAPGDSPVVLVELTGAELRQWLDRSAEAYQAEPDGSISGGEGADVLYGMDYTLYLGASEGQRVDGLAFKGALVDDGQTFRVAVSADRLSAPDFPDCTPLWSAARDSRFAAQSGIPAAVLAGYLSEQTHLLGMLSPQRSSTWSLYTGSVNGPLNRLEFVTMLYEMAGKPKPGASAAFIDVSNSDAAVWAAETGVVSGNGTGKFLPTQTVTREQAAVMLYNYAKFLGLKPPSSGPSAAALLDCGEIAVWARPAVEFCIRTGALPAAGLRGDLFLPRGTLTRGEANRCLAAFADYIEAN
;
A
#
# COMPACT_ATOMS: atom_id res chain seq x y z
N VAL A 1 -56.81 1.20 -4.26
CA VAL A 1 -55.54 1.82 -3.85
C VAL A 1 -55.72 2.16 -2.38
N GLY A 2 -55.11 1.42 -1.47
CA GLY A 2 -55.16 1.72 -0.03
C GLY A 2 -54.27 2.91 0.30
N GLU A 3 -54.78 3.81 1.12
CA GLU A 3 -53.94 4.87 1.72
C GLU A 3 -52.92 4.22 2.66
N SER A 4 -51.63 4.50 2.43
CA SER A 4 -50.57 4.13 3.38
C SER A 4 -50.30 5.31 4.29
N THR A 5 -50.45 5.13 5.60
CA THR A 5 -50.15 6.15 6.59
C THR A 5 -48.88 5.77 7.34
N LEU A 6 -47.93 6.69 7.42
CA LEU A 6 -46.77 6.53 8.31
C LEU A 6 -47.22 6.79 9.76
N LEU A 7 -47.05 5.79 10.60
CA LEU A 7 -47.35 5.90 12.03
C LEU A 7 -46.00 6.13 12.78
N PRO A 8 -45.86 7.24 13.53
CA PRO A 8 -44.68 7.45 14.37
C PRO A 8 -44.63 6.40 15.48
N LEU A 9 -43.56 5.66 15.60
CA LEU A 9 -43.37 4.64 16.64
C LEU A 9 -43.41 5.24 18.07
N SER A 10 -43.10 6.53 18.20
CA SER A 10 -43.22 7.28 19.48
C SER A 10 -44.63 7.36 20.07
N ASP A 11 -45.63 7.15 19.23
CA ASP A 11 -47.06 7.25 19.66
C ASP A 11 -47.62 5.94 20.23
N TYR A 12 -46.76 4.91 20.29
CA TYR A 12 -47.16 3.58 20.78
C TYR A 12 -46.32 3.17 21.98
N GLU A 13 -46.98 2.71 23.01
CA GLU A 13 -46.34 2.09 24.17
C GLU A 13 -45.76 0.73 23.76
N PRO A 14 -44.56 0.37 24.27
CA PRO A 14 -43.96 -0.93 24.01
C PRO A 14 -44.86 -2.08 24.51
N ASP A 15 -44.98 -3.14 23.72
CA ASP A 15 -45.70 -4.35 24.16
C ASP A 15 -44.88 -5.10 25.21
N ASP A 16 -45.26 -5.02 26.47
CA ASP A 16 -44.60 -5.67 27.61
C ASP A 16 -44.49 -7.19 27.47
N ARG A 17 -45.42 -7.85 26.79
CA ARG A 17 -45.37 -9.31 26.59
C ARG A 17 -44.27 -9.66 25.56
N LEU A 18 -44.19 -8.87 24.48
CA LEU A 18 -43.17 -9.04 23.47
C LEU A 18 -41.80 -8.72 24.04
N ASN A 19 -41.67 -7.61 24.76
CA ASN A 19 -40.41 -7.24 25.43
C ASN A 19 -39.94 -8.31 26.42
N LYS A 20 -40.87 -8.85 27.23
CA LYS A 20 -40.56 -9.93 28.16
C LYS A 20 -40.17 -11.26 27.46
N ALA A 21 -40.84 -11.58 26.34
CA ALA A 21 -40.53 -12.76 25.55
C ALA A 21 -39.17 -12.66 24.87
N LEU A 22 -38.75 -11.45 24.44
CA LEU A 22 -37.51 -11.20 23.76
C LEU A 22 -36.32 -10.90 24.69
N SER A 23 -36.60 -10.49 25.94
CA SER A 23 -35.57 -10.01 26.87
C SER A 23 -34.44 -11.00 27.10
N ALA A 24 -34.70 -12.28 27.21
CA ALA A 24 -33.70 -13.32 27.41
C ALA A 24 -32.81 -13.47 26.14
N ALA A 25 -33.42 -13.42 24.95
CA ALA A 25 -32.69 -13.51 23.70
C ALA A 25 -31.83 -12.25 23.44
N GLN A 26 -32.37 -11.08 23.80
CA GLN A 26 -31.64 -9.80 23.71
C GLN A 26 -30.43 -9.77 24.65
N SER A 27 -30.62 -10.24 25.92
CA SER A 27 -29.50 -10.35 26.87
C SER A 27 -28.43 -11.29 26.35
N ALA A 28 -28.81 -12.50 25.93
CA ALA A 28 -27.84 -13.48 25.40
C ALA A 28 -27.11 -12.96 24.14
N ALA A 29 -27.79 -12.26 23.25
CA ALA A 29 -27.17 -11.62 22.09
C ALA A 29 -26.21 -10.51 22.51
N SER A 30 -26.59 -9.65 23.47
CA SER A 30 -25.71 -8.61 24.01
C SER A 30 -24.48 -9.17 24.68
N ASP A 31 -24.62 -10.20 25.51
CA ASP A 31 -23.52 -10.85 26.21
C ASP A 31 -22.54 -11.46 25.21
N ARG A 32 -23.05 -12.12 24.15
CA ARG A 32 -22.24 -12.67 23.08
C ARG A 32 -21.47 -11.59 22.30
N MET A 33 -22.13 -10.48 21.99
CA MET A 33 -21.51 -9.36 21.28
C MET A 33 -20.45 -8.64 22.12
N GLN A 34 -20.52 -8.71 23.44
CA GLN A 34 -19.55 -8.11 24.36
C GLN A 34 -18.43 -9.09 24.78
N ALA A 35 -18.53 -10.36 24.42
CA ALA A 35 -17.51 -11.34 24.76
C ALA A 35 -16.16 -10.94 24.13
N ALA A 36 -15.10 -10.96 24.96
CA ALA A 36 -13.74 -10.71 24.50
C ALA A 36 -13.32 -11.77 23.48
N VAL A 37 -12.71 -11.34 22.38
CA VAL A 37 -12.21 -12.22 21.31
C VAL A 37 -10.70 -12.09 21.08
N GLY A 38 -10.07 -11.00 21.55
CA GLY A 38 -8.64 -10.83 21.40
C GLY A 38 -8.13 -9.56 22.07
N THR A 39 -6.82 -9.42 22.13
CA THR A 39 -6.13 -8.27 22.72
C THR A 39 -5.16 -7.67 21.70
N LEU A 40 -5.27 -6.37 21.48
CA LEU A 40 -4.33 -5.59 20.69
C LEU A 40 -3.40 -4.81 21.60
N SER A 41 -2.18 -4.53 21.13
CA SER A 41 -1.19 -3.68 21.81
C SER A 41 -0.54 -2.72 20.80
N GLY A 42 0.00 -1.62 21.30
CA GLY A 42 0.68 -0.62 20.51
C GLY A 42 -0.25 0.42 19.86
N ASP A 43 0.33 1.28 19.03
CA ASP A 43 -0.38 2.40 18.41
C ASP A 43 -1.10 1.99 17.12
N TRP A 44 -2.41 1.96 17.17
CA TRP A 44 -3.32 1.67 16.04
C TRP A 44 -3.90 2.94 15.41
N SER A 45 -3.34 4.11 15.71
CA SER A 45 -3.77 5.35 15.07
C SER A 45 -3.47 5.35 13.58
N GLU A 46 -4.36 5.96 12.81
CA GLU A 46 -4.23 6.06 11.35
C GLU A 46 -3.56 7.40 10.99
N GLU A 47 -2.51 7.38 10.17
CA GLU A 47 -1.82 8.58 9.67
C GLU A 47 -2.47 9.20 8.42
N GLY A 48 -3.69 8.79 8.09
CA GLY A 48 -4.41 9.26 6.92
C GLY A 48 -5.68 8.48 6.68
N SER A 49 -6.34 8.74 5.54
CA SER A 49 -7.49 7.94 5.15
C SER A 49 -7.04 6.57 4.65
N PRO A 50 -7.64 5.46 5.13
CA PRO A 50 -7.39 4.11 4.62
C PRO A 50 -7.63 3.94 3.11
N LEU A 51 -8.31 4.90 2.49
CA LEU A 51 -8.52 4.94 1.04
C LEU A 51 -7.23 5.28 0.27
N TYR A 52 -6.30 6.02 0.90
CA TYR A 52 -5.13 6.58 0.18
C TYR A 52 -3.80 6.07 0.72
N VAL A 53 -3.80 5.54 1.93
CA VAL A 53 -2.60 5.00 2.57
C VAL A 53 -2.89 3.65 3.19
N GLN A 54 -1.88 2.83 3.31
CA GLN A 54 -2.00 1.56 4.03
C GLN A 54 -2.33 1.81 5.50
N SER A 55 -3.29 1.06 6.01
CA SER A 55 -3.88 1.21 7.33
C SER A 55 -3.71 -0.08 8.13
N ALA A 56 -3.27 0.04 9.38
CA ALA A 56 -3.13 -1.11 10.27
C ALA A 56 -4.46 -1.86 10.48
N THR A 57 -5.58 -1.14 10.42
CA THR A 57 -6.93 -1.73 10.52
C THR A 57 -7.27 -2.55 9.27
N VAL A 58 -6.95 -2.05 8.08
CA VAL A 58 -7.13 -2.78 6.81
C VAL A 58 -6.26 -4.02 6.80
N ASP A 59 -5.00 -3.89 7.21
CA ASP A 59 -4.04 -4.98 7.29
C ASP A 59 -4.52 -6.08 8.24
N LEU A 60 -5.05 -5.72 9.41
CA LEU A 60 -5.59 -6.67 10.37
C LEU A 60 -6.74 -7.52 9.80
N VAL A 61 -7.66 -6.88 9.07
CA VAL A 61 -8.78 -7.60 8.43
C VAL A 61 -8.27 -8.48 7.28
N ALA A 62 -7.33 -7.97 6.50
CA ALA A 62 -6.70 -8.72 5.42
C ALA A 62 -5.95 -9.95 5.94
N GLU A 63 -5.16 -9.81 7.00
CA GLU A 63 -4.46 -10.93 7.66
C GLU A 63 -5.43 -11.99 8.17
N ALA A 64 -6.57 -11.58 8.74
CA ALA A 64 -7.61 -12.51 9.16
C ALA A 64 -8.20 -13.28 7.97
N MET A 65 -8.38 -12.62 6.82
CA MET A 65 -8.84 -13.28 5.59
C MET A 65 -7.80 -14.27 5.04
N LEU A 66 -6.51 -13.88 5.02
CA LEU A 66 -5.40 -14.76 4.61
C LEU A 66 -5.33 -16.01 5.49
N TRP A 67 -5.35 -15.82 6.80
CA TRP A 67 -5.32 -16.92 7.77
C TRP A 67 -6.51 -17.87 7.60
N ALA A 68 -7.73 -17.33 7.47
CA ALA A 68 -8.93 -18.16 7.38
C ALA A 68 -8.96 -19.04 6.13
N ALA A 69 -8.55 -18.48 4.99
CA ALA A 69 -8.62 -19.11 3.67
C ALA A 69 -7.32 -19.82 3.27
N ASP A 70 -6.24 -19.70 4.05
CA ASP A 70 -4.89 -20.12 3.66
C ASP A 70 -4.53 -19.58 2.26
N ALA A 71 -4.67 -18.26 2.10
CA ALA A 71 -4.53 -17.56 0.82
C ALA A 71 -3.15 -16.90 0.67
N ASP A 72 -2.76 -16.61 -0.57
CA ASP A 72 -1.54 -15.87 -0.90
C ASP A 72 -1.75 -14.35 -0.79
N ALA A 73 -2.97 -13.89 -1.11
CA ALA A 73 -3.35 -12.48 -1.06
C ALA A 73 -4.81 -12.31 -0.63
N ALA A 74 -5.15 -11.13 -0.12
CA ALA A 74 -6.52 -10.75 0.19
C ALA A 74 -6.92 -9.49 -0.58
N LEU A 75 -8.08 -9.54 -1.24
CA LEU A 75 -8.66 -8.43 -1.97
C LEU A 75 -9.84 -7.88 -1.18
N LEU A 76 -9.78 -6.62 -0.79
CA LEU A 76 -10.81 -5.98 0.01
C LEU A 76 -10.91 -4.47 -0.25
N SER A 77 -12.10 -3.90 -0.01
CA SER A 77 -12.31 -2.45 -0.11
C SER A 77 -12.06 -1.77 1.24
N PRO A 78 -11.12 -0.84 1.34
CA PRO A 78 -10.94 -0.05 2.56
C PRO A 78 -12.18 0.76 2.95
N ALA A 79 -12.97 1.21 1.97
CA ALA A 79 -14.23 1.92 2.19
C ALA A 79 -15.31 1.05 2.85
N ALA A 80 -15.27 -0.28 2.65
CA ALA A 80 -16.20 -1.21 3.25
C ALA A 80 -15.88 -1.53 4.71
N LEU A 81 -14.71 -1.11 5.22
CA LEU A 81 -14.30 -1.33 6.59
C LEU A 81 -14.73 -0.18 7.50
N GLY A 82 -14.77 -0.42 8.80
CA GLY A 82 -15.29 0.53 9.80
C GLY A 82 -14.43 1.78 10.05
N GLY A 83 -13.36 1.96 9.31
CA GLY A 83 -12.56 3.18 9.21
C GLY A 83 -12.01 3.72 10.53
N ALA A 84 -11.58 4.98 10.51
CA ALA A 84 -10.99 5.70 11.64
C ALA A 84 -11.86 5.74 12.92
N SER A 85 -13.19 5.57 12.82
CA SER A 85 -14.05 5.54 13.99
C SER A 85 -13.87 4.29 14.87
N ALA A 86 -13.35 3.21 14.28
CA ALA A 86 -12.99 2.00 15.02
C ALA A 86 -11.57 2.12 15.60
N ALA A 87 -10.62 2.65 14.84
CA ALA A 87 -9.24 2.91 15.29
C ALA A 87 -9.18 3.86 16.50
N SER A 88 -10.06 4.87 16.57
CA SER A 88 -10.12 5.78 17.71
C SER A 88 -10.50 5.10 19.04
N ARG A 89 -11.03 3.88 19.00
CA ARG A 89 -11.30 3.07 20.21
C ARG A 89 -10.06 2.38 20.77
N PHE A 90 -8.99 2.33 19.98
CA PHE A 90 -7.72 1.66 20.34
C PHE A 90 -6.65 2.62 20.84
N SER A 91 -6.89 3.92 20.82
CA SER A 91 -6.02 4.95 21.39
C SER A 91 -6.30 5.13 22.90
N GLY A 92 -6.19 4.07 23.68
CA GLY A 92 -6.29 4.13 25.14
C GLY A 92 -4.95 4.49 25.78
N GLU A 93 -5.00 5.10 26.98
CA GLU A 93 -3.77 5.48 27.74
C GLU A 93 -2.86 4.29 28.13
N ASP A 94 -3.30 3.03 27.94
CA ASP A 94 -2.62 1.82 28.41
C ASP A 94 -1.95 0.97 27.30
N ASP A 95 -1.76 1.47 26.08
CA ASP A 95 -1.17 0.73 24.94
C ASP A 95 -1.78 -0.66 24.65
N THR A 96 -2.91 -1.01 25.27
CA THR A 96 -3.60 -2.29 25.07
C THR A 96 -5.12 -2.11 24.99
N ALA A 97 -5.76 -2.85 24.09
CA ALA A 97 -7.21 -2.87 23.93
C ALA A 97 -7.74 -4.30 23.82
N VAL A 98 -8.74 -4.66 24.64
CA VAL A 98 -9.46 -5.93 24.51
C VAL A 98 -10.62 -5.74 23.55
N LEU A 99 -10.63 -6.52 22.47
CA LEU A 99 -11.66 -6.48 21.44
C LEU A 99 -12.76 -7.49 21.73
N SER A 100 -14.00 -7.07 21.51
CA SER A 100 -15.19 -7.91 21.51
C SER A 100 -15.65 -8.28 20.10
N LEU A 101 -16.61 -9.20 19.99
CA LEU A 101 -17.26 -9.50 18.71
C LEU A 101 -17.95 -8.27 18.11
N ARG A 102 -18.47 -7.37 18.96
CA ARG A 102 -19.05 -6.08 18.52
C ARG A 102 -18.00 -5.21 17.85
N ASP A 103 -16.78 -5.18 18.38
CA ASP A 103 -15.68 -4.39 17.79
C ASP A 103 -15.27 -5.00 16.46
N CYS A 104 -15.20 -6.33 16.34
CA CYS A 104 -14.96 -6.99 15.06
C CYS A 104 -16.03 -6.64 14.01
N ALA A 105 -17.32 -6.59 14.42
CA ALA A 105 -18.40 -6.20 13.52
C ALA A 105 -18.36 -4.71 13.14
N ALA A 106 -17.77 -3.87 13.96
CA ALA A 106 -17.54 -2.46 13.64
C ALA A 106 -16.32 -2.26 12.73
N LEU A 107 -15.26 -3.06 12.90
CA LEU A 107 -14.06 -3.02 12.07
C LEU A 107 -14.28 -3.61 10.68
N ALA A 108 -14.94 -4.76 10.62
CA ALA A 108 -15.17 -5.51 9.39
C ALA A 108 -16.69 -5.73 9.21
N PRO A 109 -17.45 -4.65 8.94
CA PRO A 109 -18.87 -4.75 8.67
C PRO A 109 -19.11 -5.49 7.35
N GLY A 110 -20.30 -6.06 7.20
CA GLY A 110 -20.71 -6.78 6.01
C GLY A 110 -21.29 -8.14 6.36
N ASP A 111 -22.14 -8.64 5.48
CA ASP A 111 -22.90 -9.88 5.65
C ASP A 111 -22.52 -10.95 4.61
N SER A 112 -21.60 -10.61 3.69
CA SER A 112 -21.11 -11.51 2.67
C SER A 112 -19.97 -12.37 3.19
N PRO A 113 -20.00 -13.71 3.00
CA PRO A 113 -18.95 -14.58 3.51
C PRO A 113 -17.62 -14.37 2.79
N VAL A 114 -16.52 -14.60 3.51
CA VAL A 114 -15.19 -14.67 2.90
C VAL A 114 -15.08 -15.98 2.08
N VAL A 115 -14.58 -15.86 0.88
CA VAL A 115 -14.33 -17.00 -0.02
C VAL A 115 -12.89 -16.97 -0.54
N LEU A 116 -12.41 -18.13 -0.98
CA LEU A 116 -11.14 -18.31 -1.65
C LEU A 116 -11.38 -18.54 -3.12
N VAL A 117 -10.70 -17.80 -3.97
CA VAL A 117 -10.68 -17.99 -5.43
C VAL A 117 -9.25 -18.14 -5.92
N GLU A 118 -9.09 -18.63 -7.15
CA GLU A 118 -7.81 -18.61 -7.85
C GLU A 118 -7.86 -17.56 -8.95
N LEU A 119 -6.90 -16.65 -8.97
CA LEU A 119 -6.76 -15.60 -9.97
C LEU A 119 -5.34 -15.62 -10.55
N THR A 120 -5.24 -15.30 -11.83
CA THR A 120 -3.95 -15.12 -12.51
C THR A 120 -3.36 -13.73 -12.25
N GLY A 121 -2.06 -13.57 -12.46
CA GLY A 121 -1.40 -12.27 -12.37
C GLY A 121 -1.99 -11.24 -13.33
N ALA A 122 -2.43 -11.66 -14.53
CA ALA A 122 -3.13 -10.79 -15.48
C ALA A 122 -4.48 -10.30 -14.93
N GLU A 123 -5.29 -11.18 -14.35
CA GLU A 123 -6.59 -10.85 -13.76
C GLU A 123 -6.43 -9.94 -12.55
N LEU A 124 -5.41 -10.16 -11.71
CA LEU A 124 -5.09 -9.28 -10.59
C LEU A 124 -4.71 -7.86 -11.07
N ARG A 125 -3.85 -7.74 -12.10
CA ARG A 125 -3.50 -6.44 -12.69
C ARG A 125 -4.72 -5.75 -13.28
N GLN A 126 -5.56 -6.47 -14.02
CA GLN A 126 -6.77 -5.92 -14.61
C GLN A 126 -7.72 -5.39 -13.52
N TRP A 127 -7.92 -6.14 -12.43
CA TRP A 127 -8.78 -5.72 -11.33
C TRP A 127 -8.23 -4.49 -10.59
N LEU A 128 -6.92 -4.46 -10.33
CA LEU A 128 -6.26 -3.32 -9.70
C LEU A 128 -6.27 -2.08 -10.61
N ASP A 129 -6.07 -2.24 -11.92
CA ASP A 129 -6.16 -1.16 -12.89
C ASP A 129 -7.56 -0.53 -12.91
N ARG A 130 -8.59 -1.36 -12.85
CA ARG A 130 -9.97 -0.93 -12.70
C ARG A 130 -10.24 -0.26 -11.36
N SER A 131 -9.73 -0.82 -10.26
CA SER A 131 -9.85 -0.20 -8.93
C SER A 131 -9.24 1.21 -8.90
N ALA A 132 -8.19 1.45 -9.69
CA ALA A 132 -7.59 2.77 -9.84
C ALA A 132 -8.52 3.82 -10.45
N GLU A 133 -9.58 3.42 -11.19
CA GLU A 133 -10.58 4.34 -11.75
C GLU A 133 -11.45 5.03 -10.71
N ALA A 134 -11.57 4.43 -9.52
CA ALA A 134 -12.32 5.01 -8.43
C ALA A 134 -11.64 6.26 -7.83
N TYR A 135 -10.34 6.44 -8.09
CA TYR A 135 -9.56 7.59 -7.61
C TYR A 135 -9.49 8.69 -8.66
N GLN A 136 -9.39 9.93 -8.21
CA GLN A 136 -9.16 11.11 -9.05
C GLN A 136 -7.90 11.83 -8.58
N ALA A 137 -7.02 12.13 -9.53
CA ALA A 137 -5.86 12.98 -9.30
C ALA A 137 -6.29 14.44 -9.48
N GLU A 138 -6.21 15.24 -8.43
CA GLU A 138 -6.58 16.65 -8.43
C GLU A 138 -5.45 17.52 -8.99
N PRO A 139 -5.76 18.73 -9.53
CA PRO A 139 -4.74 19.62 -10.10
C PRO A 139 -3.68 20.10 -9.09
N ASP A 140 -3.98 20.09 -7.79
CA ASP A 140 -3.05 20.45 -6.72
C ASP A 140 -2.16 19.28 -6.28
N GLY A 141 -2.32 18.10 -6.90
CA GLY A 141 -1.58 16.89 -6.60
C GLY A 141 -2.21 16.03 -5.49
N SER A 142 -3.33 16.46 -4.91
CA SER A 142 -4.08 15.63 -3.98
C SER A 142 -4.86 14.53 -4.70
N ILE A 143 -5.38 13.57 -3.93
CA ILE A 143 -6.19 12.45 -4.41
C ILE A 143 -7.57 12.54 -3.77
N SER A 144 -8.62 12.36 -4.57
CA SER A 144 -10.00 12.24 -4.13
C SER A 144 -10.65 10.96 -4.63
N GLY A 145 -11.85 10.63 -4.14
CA GLY A 145 -12.56 9.39 -4.48
C GLY A 145 -12.03 8.18 -3.72
N GLY A 146 -12.03 7.01 -4.37
CA GLY A 146 -11.50 5.75 -3.83
C GLY A 146 -12.52 4.87 -3.11
N GLU A 147 -13.77 5.32 -2.90
CA GLU A 147 -14.80 4.56 -2.17
C GLU A 147 -15.18 3.24 -2.87
N GLY A 148 -14.99 3.16 -4.19
CA GLY A 148 -15.21 1.96 -4.98
C GLY A 148 -13.98 1.09 -5.22
N ALA A 149 -12.81 1.53 -4.74
CA ALA A 149 -11.56 0.81 -4.96
C ALA A 149 -11.42 -0.40 -4.04
N ASP A 150 -10.79 -1.44 -4.58
CA ASP A 150 -10.25 -2.54 -3.79
C ASP A 150 -8.74 -2.43 -3.71
N VAL A 151 -8.16 -2.88 -2.60
CA VAL A 151 -6.72 -3.04 -2.42
C VAL A 151 -6.38 -4.52 -2.30
N LEU A 152 -5.20 -4.88 -2.79
CA LEU A 152 -4.67 -6.24 -2.73
C LEU A 152 -3.59 -6.30 -1.65
N TYR A 153 -3.89 -6.94 -0.54
CA TYR A 153 -2.96 -7.18 0.56
C TYR A 153 -2.15 -8.46 0.32
N GLY A 154 -0.90 -8.47 0.75
CA GLY A 154 0.03 -9.60 0.56
C GLY A 154 0.87 -9.51 -0.71
N MET A 155 0.70 -8.46 -1.51
CA MET A 155 1.49 -8.16 -2.71
C MET A 155 1.92 -6.70 -2.72
N ASP A 156 3.07 -6.42 -3.31
CA ASP A 156 3.60 -5.06 -3.49
C ASP A 156 3.20 -4.53 -4.86
N TYR A 157 2.76 -3.29 -4.95
CA TYR A 157 2.45 -2.62 -6.22
C TYR A 157 2.27 -1.11 -6.07
N THR A 158 2.30 -0.40 -7.20
CA THR A 158 1.99 1.03 -7.28
C THR A 158 0.87 1.27 -8.30
N LEU A 159 -0.13 2.08 -7.94
CA LEU A 159 -1.18 2.54 -8.84
C LEU A 159 -0.86 3.96 -9.33
N TYR A 160 -0.75 4.12 -10.64
CA TYR A 160 -0.50 5.39 -11.33
C TYR A 160 -1.80 5.96 -11.88
N LEU A 161 -2.41 6.88 -11.16
CA LEU A 161 -3.73 7.44 -11.49
C LEU A 161 -3.72 8.27 -12.77
N GLY A 162 -2.57 8.84 -13.16
CA GLY A 162 -2.40 9.57 -14.43
C GLY A 162 -2.04 8.69 -15.63
N ALA A 163 -1.95 7.37 -15.47
CA ALA A 163 -1.69 6.45 -16.57
C ALA A 163 -2.98 6.12 -17.34
N SER A 164 -2.84 5.67 -18.59
CA SER A 164 -3.95 5.17 -19.39
C SER A 164 -4.50 3.85 -18.81
N GLU A 165 -5.75 3.54 -19.11
CA GLU A 165 -6.36 2.26 -18.81
C GLU A 165 -5.46 1.09 -19.25
N GLY A 166 -5.34 0.07 -18.41
CA GLY A 166 -4.46 -1.10 -18.61
C GLY A 166 -2.98 -0.84 -18.30
N GLN A 167 -2.59 0.38 -17.88
CA GLN A 167 -1.22 0.77 -17.59
C GLN A 167 -1.04 1.41 -16.19
N ARG A 168 -2.05 1.34 -15.35
CA ARG A 168 -2.02 1.98 -14.03
C ARG A 168 -1.27 1.18 -12.98
N VAL A 169 -1.12 -0.13 -13.16
CA VAL A 169 -0.46 -1.03 -12.19
C VAL A 169 1.00 -1.23 -12.57
N ASP A 170 1.92 -0.88 -11.69
CA ASP A 170 3.36 -1.13 -11.85
C ASP A 170 3.92 -1.88 -10.66
N GLY A 171 4.97 -2.69 -10.92
CA GLY A 171 5.72 -3.37 -9.88
C GLY A 171 4.95 -4.43 -9.11
N LEU A 172 3.85 -5.00 -9.65
CA LEU A 172 3.12 -6.07 -8.96
C LEU A 172 4.07 -7.22 -8.66
N ALA A 173 4.33 -7.45 -7.36
CA ALA A 173 5.27 -8.43 -6.86
C ALA A 173 4.68 -9.24 -5.69
N PHE A 174 5.05 -10.51 -5.60
CA PHE A 174 4.71 -11.41 -4.52
C PHE A 174 5.99 -11.93 -3.87
N LYS A 175 6.15 -11.68 -2.57
CA LYS A 175 7.36 -12.04 -1.80
C LYS A 175 8.66 -11.57 -2.48
N GLY A 176 8.64 -10.35 -3.00
CA GLY A 176 9.78 -9.71 -3.66
C GLY A 176 10.03 -10.11 -5.12
N ALA A 177 9.28 -11.07 -5.68
CA ALA A 177 9.40 -11.46 -7.09
C ALA A 177 8.27 -10.85 -7.92
N LEU A 178 8.60 -10.29 -9.09
CA LEU A 178 7.59 -9.79 -10.03
C LEU A 178 6.64 -10.90 -10.46
N VAL A 179 5.35 -10.58 -10.48
CA VAL A 179 4.29 -11.49 -10.86
C VAL A 179 4.20 -11.61 -12.37
N ASP A 180 4.23 -12.84 -12.89
CA ASP A 180 3.95 -13.12 -14.30
C ASP A 180 2.44 -13.20 -14.57
N ASP A 181 2.00 -12.83 -15.77
CA ASP A 181 0.60 -12.80 -16.15
C ASP A 181 -0.11 -14.16 -16.04
N GLY A 182 0.60 -15.24 -16.33
CA GLY A 182 0.09 -16.62 -16.25
C GLY A 182 0.24 -17.28 -14.88
N GLN A 183 0.91 -16.64 -13.94
CA GLN A 183 1.07 -17.16 -12.58
C GLN A 183 -0.24 -17.06 -11.81
N THR A 184 -0.65 -18.14 -11.13
CA THR A 184 -1.91 -18.21 -10.36
C THR A 184 -1.66 -18.01 -8.88
N PHE A 185 -2.63 -17.36 -8.21
CA PHE A 185 -2.61 -17.05 -6.79
C PHE A 185 -3.93 -17.40 -6.13
N ARG A 186 -3.86 -17.85 -4.91
CA ARG A 186 -5.01 -18.08 -4.04
C ARG A 186 -5.37 -16.75 -3.37
N VAL A 187 -6.57 -16.23 -3.67
CA VAL A 187 -6.99 -14.89 -3.25
C VAL A 187 -8.24 -14.99 -2.37
N ALA A 188 -8.16 -14.47 -1.16
CA ALA A 188 -9.30 -14.32 -0.26
C ALA A 188 -10.08 -13.06 -0.62
N VAL A 189 -11.38 -13.19 -0.84
CA VAL A 189 -12.26 -12.07 -1.19
C VAL A 189 -13.62 -12.22 -0.50
N SER A 190 -14.42 -11.14 -0.43
CA SER A 190 -15.82 -11.23 -0.03
C SER A 190 -16.68 -11.80 -1.20
N ALA A 191 -17.61 -12.69 -0.91
CA ALA A 191 -18.37 -13.40 -1.94
C ALA A 191 -19.23 -12.49 -2.84
N ASP A 192 -19.62 -11.31 -2.37
CA ASP A 192 -20.33 -10.31 -3.18
C ASP A 192 -19.48 -9.79 -4.34
N ARG A 193 -18.14 -9.78 -4.20
CA ARG A 193 -17.23 -9.41 -5.28
C ARG A 193 -17.33 -10.29 -6.50
N LEU A 194 -17.67 -11.56 -6.33
CA LEU A 194 -17.87 -12.48 -7.46
C LEU A 194 -19.03 -12.08 -8.39
N SER A 195 -19.92 -11.21 -7.89
CA SER A 195 -21.04 -10.67 -8.67
C SER A 195 -20.76 -9.25 -9.19
N ALA A 196 -19.58 -8.68 -8.89
CA ALA A 196 -19.22 -7.35 -9.37
C ALA A 196 -19.01 -7.39 -10.88
N PRO A 197 -19.46 -6.35 -11.63
CA PRO A 197 -19.15 -6.23 -13.03
C PRO A 197 -17.65 -6.33 -13.28
N ASP A 198 -17.25 -7.12 -14.29
CA ASP A 198 -15.87 -7.32 -14.72
C ASP A 198 -14.93 -7.98 -13.68
N PHE A 199 -15.44 -8.48 -12.54
CA PHE A 199 -14.65 -9.40 -11.73
C PHE A 199 -14.42 -10.69 -12.52
N PRO A 200 -13.22 -11.29 -12.46
CA PRO A 200 -12.92 -12.52 -13.19
C PRO A 200 -13.93 -13.64 -12.91
N ASP A 201 -14.35 -14.36 -13.96
CA ASP A 201 -15.27 -15.50 -13.80
C ASP A 201 -14.53 -16.65 -13.13
N CYS A 202 -14.79 -16.84 -11.86
CA CYS A 202 -14.12 -17.84 -11.04
C CYS A 202 -15.08 -18.53 -10.08
N THR A 203 -14.78 -19.77 -9.73
CA THR A 203 -15.56 -20.55 -8.77
C THR A 203 -14.82 -20.59 -7.44
N PRO A 204 -15.52 -20.32 -6.31
CA PRO A 204 -14.88 -20.43 -5.01
C PRO A 204 -14.35 -21.83 -4.70
N LEU A 205 -13.08 -21.89 -4.35
CA LEU A 205 -12.40 -23.12 -3.88
C LEU A 205 -12.79 -23.46 -2.45
N TRP A 206 -13.06 -22.43 -1.65
CA TRP A 206 -13.45 -22.54 -0.25
C TRP A 206 -14.38 -21.38 0.14
N SER A 207 -15.16 -21.56 1.21
CA SER A 207 -16.01 -20.52 1.77
C SER A 207 -16.08 -20.63 3.30
N ALA A 208 -15.88 -19.53 3.97
CA ALA A 208 -16.02 -19.42 5.43
C ALA A 208 -17.43 -19.77 5.92
N ALA A 209 -18.47 -19.57 5.11
CA ALA A 209 -19.84 -19.97 5.44
C ALA A 209 -20.03 -21.50 5.59
N ARG A 210 -19.14 -22.30 5.00
CA ARG A 210 -19.15 -23.78 5.07
C ARG A 210 -18.09 -24.32 6.04
N ASP A 211 -17.21 -23.49 6.54
CA ASP A 211 -16.18 -23.87 7.49
C ASP A 211 -16.76 -23.88 8.91
N SER A 212 -16.57 -24.98 9.63
CA SER A 212 -17.09 -25.14 11.01
C SER A 212 -16.60 -24.07 11.98
N ARG A 213 -15.46 -23.45 11.72
CA ARG A 213 -14.91 -22.35 12.53
C ARG A 213 -15.79 -21.09 12.48
N PHE A 214 -16.46 -20.84 11.36
CA PHE A 214 -17.17 -19.58 11.06
C PHE A 214 -18.63 -19.77 10.66
N ALA A 215 -19.07 -21.00 10.37
CA ALA A 215 -20.41 -21.29 9.82
C ALA A 215 -21.56 -20.82 10.72
N ALA A 216 -21.36 -20.80 12.05
CA ALA A 216 -22.36 -20.30 13.00
C ALA A 216 -22.67 -18.80 12.87
N GLN A 217 -21.77 -18.03 12.24
CA GLN A 217 -21.92 -16.61 11.91
C GLN A 217 -21.94 -16.36 10.40
N SER A 218 -22.31 -17.37 9.60
CA SER A 218 -22.39 -17.29 8.14
C SER A 218 -21.07 -16.97 7.43
N GLY A 219 -19.91 -17.09 8.11
CA GLY A 219 -18.59 -16.84 7.55
C GLY A 219 -18.31 -15.38 7.17
N ILE A 220 -19.04 -14.44 7.75
CA ILE A 220 -18.90 -13.00 7.50
C ILE A 220 -17.54 -12.48 8.00
N PRO A 221 -17.03 -11.35 7.46
CA PRO A 221 -15.71 -10.82 7.81
C PRO A 221 -15.49 -10.62 9.31
N ALA A 222 -16.49 -10.14 10.04
CA ALA A 222 -16.43 -9.98 11.50
C ALA A 222 -16.19 -11.31 12.26
N ALA A 223 -16.77 -12.41 11.79
CA ALA A 223 -16.59 -13.72 12.40
C ALA A 223 -15.19 -14.29 12.09
N VAL A 224 -14.70 -14.05 10.90
CA VAL A 224 -13.34 -14.42 10.48
C VAL A 224 -12.32 -13.63 11.30
N LEU A 225 -12.51 -12.32 11.44
CA LEU A 225 -11.64 -11.46 12.26
C LEU A 225 -11.66 -11.89 13.73
N ALA A 226 -12.82 -12.18 14.32
CA ALA A 226 -12.91 -12.66 15.69
C ALA A 226 -12.20 -14.00 15.91
N GLY A 227 -12.31 -14.92 14.96
CA GLY A 227 -11.58 -16.20 14.99
C GLY A 227 -10.08 -16.01 14.95
N TYR A 228 -9.59 -15.16 14.04
CA TYR A 228 -8.19 -14.81 13.92
C TYR A 228 -7.63 -14.20 15.22
N LEU A 229 -8.30 -13.17 15.74
CA LEU A 229 -7.92 -12.49 16.97
C LEU A 229 -7.85 -13.47 18.16
N SER A 230 -8.85 -14.35 18.27
CA SER A 230 -8.89 -15.35 19.35
C SER A 230 -7.70 -16.32 19.28
N GLU A 231 -7.39 -16.83 18.09
CA GLU A 231 -6.27 -17.76 17.91
C GLU A 231 -4.92 -17.05 18.12
N GLN A 232 -4.73 -15.89 17.50
CA GLN A 232 -3.46 -15.16 17.64
C GLN A 232 -3.23 -14.66 19.07
N THR A 233 -4.26 -14.18 19.76
CA THR A 233 -4.15 -13.81 21.19
C THR A 233 -3.81 -15.02 22.05
N HIS A 234 -4.38 -16.18 21.75
CA HIS A 234 -4.00 -17.42 22.45
C HIS A 234 -2.54 -17.82 22.23
N LEU A 235 -2.01 -17.63 21.01
CA LEU A 235 -0.65 -17.98 20.64
C LEU A 235 0.40 -16.96 21.11
N LEU A 236 0.11 -15.67 20.98
CA LEU A 236 1.06 -14.57 21.14
C LEU A 236 0.81 -13.72 22.39
N GLY A 237 -0.34 -13.86 23.05
CA GLY A 237 -0.82 -13.01 24.14
C GLY A 237 -1.52 -11.74 23.65
N MET A 238 -0.95 -11.01 22.71
CA MET A 238 -1.54 -9.82 22.09
C MET A 238 -0.95 -9.57 20.70
N LEU A 239 -1.69 -8.86 19.85
CA LEU A 239 -1.27 -8.47 18.52
C LEU A 239 -0.83 -7.01 18.50
N SER A 240 0.27 -6.73 17.80
CA SER A 240 0.73 -5.37 17.51
C SER A 240 0.49 -5.03 16.04
N PRO A 241 0.28 -3.75 15.69
CA PRO A 241 0.06 -3.36 14.31
C PRO A 241 1.28 -3.68 13.45
N GLN A 242 1.04 -4.30 12.31
CA GLN A 242 2.04 -4.50 11.28
C GLN A 242 1.87 -3.38 10.25
N ARG A 243 2.84 -2.47 10.19
CA ARG A 243 2.84 -1.36 9.24
C ARG A 243 3.86 -1.66 8.15
N SER A 244 3.50 -2.46 7.18
CA SER A 244 4.27 -2.65 5.96
C SER A 244 3.57 -1.96 4.79
N SER A 245 4.23 -1.00 4.14
CA SER A 245 3.66 -0.37 2.95
C SER A 245 3.85 -1.32 1.78
N THR A 246 2.81 -2.02 1.39
CA THR A 246 2.82 -2.94 0.25
C THR A 246 2.23 -2.32 -1.02
N TRP A 247 1.44 -1.24 -0.90
CA TRP A 247 0.90 -0.54 -2.04
C TRP A 247 0.95 0.98 -1.89
N SER A 248 0.94 1.69 -3.02
CA SER A 248 0.98 3.14 -3.05
C SER A 248 0.17 3.70 -4.22
N LEU A 249 -0.39 4.91 -4.03
CA LEU A 249 -1.06 5.68 -5.07
C LEU A 249 -0.16 6.80 -5.59
N TYR A 250 -0.21 7.03 -6.88
CA TYR A 250 0.54 8.07 -7.53
C TYR A 250 -0.31 8.85 -8.53
N THR A 251 -0.34 10.17 -8.42
CA THR A 251 -1.15 11.03 -9.29
C THR A 251 -0.61 11.15 -10.71
N GLY A 252 0.68 10.85 -10.93
CA GLY A 252 1.34 10.88 -12.23
C GLY A 252 1.16 9.61 -13.05
N SER A 253 1.81 9.57 -14.21
CA SER A 253 1.94 8.38 -15.05
C SER A 253 3.27 7.68 -14.79
N VAL A 254 3.31 6.34 -14.84
CA VAL A 254 4.54 5.55 -14.78
C VAL A 254 5.56 5.98 -15.84
N ASN A 255 5.08 6.41 -17.00
CA ASN A 255 5.89 6.92 -18.11
C ASN A 255 6.11 8.44 -18.03
N GLY A 256 5.54 9.12 -17.01
CA GLY A 256 5.72 10.55 -16.83
C GLY A 256 7.14 10.90 -16.40
N PRO A 257 7.64 12.09 -16.84
CA PRO A 257 8.93 12.57 -16.40
C PRO A 257 8.92 12.87 -14.90
N LEU A 258 9.96 12.45 -14.21
CA LEU A 258 10.14 12.71 -12.80
C LEU A 258 10.82 14.06 -12.59
N ASN A 259 10.36 14.86 -11.63
CA ASN A 259 11.08 16.05 -11.23
C ASN A 259 12.12 15.77 -10.12
N ARG A 260 12.98 16.76 -9.86
CA ARG A 260 14.10 16.60 -8.91
C ARG A 260 13.62 16.37 -7.47
N LEU A 261 12.56 17.06 -7.04
CA LEU A 261 12.03 16.89 -5.69
C LEU A 261 11.38 15.51 -5.51
N GLU A 262 10.63 15.07 -6.51
CA GLU A 262 10.04 13.73 -6.49
C GLU A 262 11.10 12.64 -6.36
N PHE A 263 12.18 12.70 -7.14
CA PHE A 263 13.25 11.69 -7.06
C PHE A 263 13.98 11.73 -5.71
N VAL A 264 14.22 12.91 -5.16
CA VAL A 264 14.81 13.06 -3.82
C VAL A 264 13.86 12.55 -2.74
N THR A 265 12.54 12.76 -2.89
CA THR A 265 11.54 12.23 -1.96
C THR A 265 11.55 10.70 -1.96
N MET A 266 11.64 10.07 -3.12
CA MET A 266 11.77 8.61 -3.23
C MET A 266 13.04 8.08 -2.52
N LEU A 267 14.17 8.76 -2.68
CA LEU A 267 15.42 8.42 -1.96
C LEU A 267 15.28 8.59 -0.45
N TYR A 268 14.61 9.65 -0.01
CA TYR A 268 14.34 9.93 1.40
C TYR A 268 13.42 8.88 2.04
N GLU A 269 12.41 8.42 1.29
CA GLU A 269 11.53 7.32 1.70
C GLU A 269 12.29 6.00 1.83
N MET A 270 13.11 5.68 0.84
CA MET A 270 14.01 4.50 0.89
C MET A 270 14.97 4.57 2.09
N ALA A 271 15.41 5.77 2.49
CA ALA A 271 16.23 5.99 3.68
C ALA A 271 15.47 5.84 5.02
N GLY A 272 14.15 5.56 5.00
CA GLY A 272 13.32 5.43 6.20
C GLY A 272 12.87 6.77 6.78
N LYS A 273 12.83 7.85 5.99
CA LYS A 273 12.38 9.20 6.37
C LYS A 273 13.09 9.75 7.63
N PRO A 274 14.43 9.75 7.68
CA PRO A 274 15.14 10.23 8.86
C PRO A 274 14.86 11.72 9.11
N LYS A 275 14.59 12.08 10.35
CA LYS A 275 14.31 13.49 10.71
C LYS A 275 15.51 14.38 10.43
N PRO A 276 15.40 15.42 9.56
CA PRO A 276 16.52 16.31 9.27
C PRO A 276 16.85 17.19 10.50
N GLY A 277 18.13 17.57 10.63
CA GLY A 277 18.62 18.37 11.74
C GLY A 277 18.57 19.87 11.52
N ALA A 278 18.63 20.33 10.25
CA ALA A 278 18.77 21.74 9.89
C ALA A 278 17.45 22.38 9.40
N SER A 279 17.47 23.71 9.33
CA SER A 279 16.44 24.50 8.64
C SER A 279 16.80 24.66 7.17
N ALA A 280 15.81 24.84 6.30
CA ALA A 280 15.86 25.00 4.85
C ALA A 280 17.25 25.17 4.20
N ALA A 281 17.67 24.18 3.42
CA ALA A 281 18.96 24.18 2.72
C ALA A 281 18.94 24.99 1.40
N PHE A 282 17.76 25.24 0.84
CA PHE A 282 17.56 25.90 -0.46
C PHE A 282 16.53 27.01 -0.38
N ILE A 283 16.74 28.07 -1.17
CA ILE A 283 15.87 29.26 -1.16
C ILE A 283 14.56 29.08 -1.94
N ASP A 284 14.48 28.05 -2.76
CA ASP A 284 13.35 27.74 -3.64
C ASP A 284 12.58 26.48 -3.22
N VAL A 285 12.89 25.93 -2.05
CA VAL A 285 12.15 24.81 -1.45
C VAL A 285 11.83 25.16 0.00
N SER A 286 10.54 25.27 0.29
CA SER A 286 10.05 25.46 1.67
C SER A 286 9.35 24.18 2.13
N ASN A 287 9.56 23.82 3.39
CA ASN A 287 8.84 22.73 4.09
C ASN A 287 8.98 21.33 3.44
N SER A 288 10.17 20.98 2.96
CA SER A 288 10.45 19.63 2.47
C SER A 288 11.58 18.97 3.26
N ASP A 289 11.23 18.06 4.14
CA ASP A 289 12.20 17.25 4.91
C ASP A 289 13.13 16.48 3.99
N ALA A 290 12.62 15.97 2.87
CA ALA A 290 13.40 15.26 1.87
C ALA A 290 14.50 16.15 1.26
N ALA A 291 14.18 17.40 0.91
CA ALA A 291 15.17 18.32 0.34
C ALA A 291 16.22 18.74 1.37
N VAL A 292 15.83 18.95 2.63
CA VAL A 292 16.75 19.25 3.74
C VAL A 292 17.68 18.07 4.00
N TRP A 293 17.13 16.87 4.15
CA TRP A 293 17.92 15.65 4.31
C TRP A 293 18.91 15.43 3.18
N ALA A 294 18.49 15.62 1.94
CA ALA A 294 19.35 15.40 0.78
C ALA A 294 20.51 16.40 0.70
N ALA A 295 20.32 17.62 1.21
CA ALA A 295 21.39 18.60 1.36
C ALA A 295 22.36 18.24 2.49
N GLU A 296 21.85 17.85 3.66
CA GLU A 296 22.64 17.45 4.82
C GLU A 296 23.51 16.22 4.55
N THR A 297 22.96 15.24 3.85
CA THR A 297 23.67 13.99 3.47
C THR A 297 24.59 14.17 2.26
N GLY A 298 24.54 15.34 1.59
CA GLY A 298 25.29 15.60 0.37
C GLY A 298 24.79 14.85 -0.85
N VAL A 299 23.60 14.26 -0.80
CA VAL A 299 22.91 13.63 -1.95
C VAL A 299 22.71 14.66 -3.07
N VAL A 300 22.36 15.91 -2.69
CA VAL A 300 22.28 17.04 -3.61
C VAL A 300 23.03 18.26 -3.10
N SER A 301 23.59 19.04 -3.99
CA SER A 301 24.33 20.29 -3.67
C SER A 301 23.69 21.55 -4.28
N GLY A 302 22.52 21.42 -4.92
CA GLY A 302 21.86 22.51 -5.63
C GLY A 302 22.60 22.92 -6.92
N ASN A 303 22.25 24.09 -7.43
CA ASN A 303 22.80 24.62 -8.72
C ASN A 303 23.95 25.63 -8.52
N GLY A 304 24.51 25.74 -7.34
CA GLY A 304 25.56 26.72 -7.02
C GLY A 304 25.07 28.14 -6.71
N THR A 305 23.76 28.42 -6.89
CA THR A 305 23.14 29.72 -6.55
C THR A 305 22.21 29.63 -5.34
N GLY A 306 22.29 28.55 -4.57
CA GLY A 306 21.41 28.27 -3.42
C GLY A 306 20.02 27.75 -3.79
N LYS A 307 19.80 27.35 -5.05
CA LYS A 307 18.53 26.77 -5.53
C LYS A 307 18.67 25.27 -5.77
N PHE A 308 17.60 24.57 -5.44
CA PHE A 308 17.44 23.13 -5.70
C PHE A 308 16.79 22.83 -7.04
N LEU A 309 15.91 23.73 -7.52
CA LEU A 309 15.11 23.58 -8.73
C LEU A 309 14.14 22.38 -8.64
N PRO A 310 13.21 22.37 -7.67
CA PRO A 310 12.41 21.21 -7.31
C PRO A 310 11.55 20.66 -8.44
N THR A 311 10.98 21.56 -9.27
CA THR A 311 10.06 21.21 -10.36
C THR A 311 10.76 20.89 -11.69
N GLN A 312 12.10 21.09 -11.77
CA GLN A 312 12.84 20.73 -12.97
C GLN A 312 12.91 19.20 -13.10
N THR A 313 12.67 18.69 -14.32
CA THR A 313 12.82 17.26 -14.61
C THR A 313 14.25 16.79 -14.31
N VAL A 314 14.36 15.60 -13.71
CA VAL A 314 15.65 14.98 -13.43
C VAL A 314 16.13 14.21 -14.65
N THR A 315 17.38 14.44 -15.07
CA THR A 315 17.99 13.65 -16.12
C THR A 315 18.62 12.37 -15.55
N ARG A 316 18.84 11.37 -16.40
CA ARG A 316 19.46 10.10 -15.99
C ARG A 316 20.85 10.30 -15.39
N GLU A 317 21.69 11.20 -15.96
CA GLU A 317 23.00 11.50 -15.36
C GLU A 317 22.90 12.22 -14.00
N GLN A 318 21.88 13.07 -13.80
CA GLN A 318 21.61 13.71 -12.50
C GLN A 318 21.14 12.69 -11.46
N ALA A 319 20.24 11.80 -11.84
CA ALA A 319 19.78 10.71 -10.97
C ALA A 319 20.95 9.79 -10.56
N ALA A 320 21.80 9.43 -11.51
CA ALA A 320 23.01 8.65 -11.20
C ALA A 320 23.90 9.33 -10.15
N VAL A 321 24.07 10.66 -10.23
CA VAL A 321 24.86 11.40 -9.23
C VAL A 321 24.20 11.39 -7.87
N MET A 322 22.87 11.51 -7.79
CA MET A 322 22.14 11.44 -6.51
C MET A 322 22.29 10.05 -5.87
N LEU A 323 22.11 8.97 -6.64
CA LEU A 323 22.33 7.59 -6.18
C LEU A 323 23.77 7.36 -5.69
N TYR A 324 24.74 7.80 -6.48
CA TYR A 324 26.15 7.66 -6.11
C TYR A 324 26.55 8.46 -4.87
N ASN A 325 26.02 9.67 -4.73
CA ASN A 325 26.25 10.47 -3.53
C ASN A 325 25.63 9.82 -2.29
N TYR A 326 24.43 9.24 -2.43
CA TYR A 326 23.82 8.50 -1.34
C TYR A 326 24.62 7.22 -0.99
N ALA A 327 25.11 6.48 -1.99
CA ALA A 327 26.03 5.37 -1.76
C ALA A 327 27.27 5.79 -0.98
N LYS A 328 27.88 6.94 -1.32
CA LYS A 328 29.03 7.50 -0.59
C LYS A 328 28.67 7.86 0.86
N PHE A 329 27.50 8.45 1.08
CA PHE A 329 27.02 8.75 2.43
C PHE A 329 26.87 7.48 3.29
N LEU A 330 26.41 6.37 2.68
CA LEU A 330 26.33 5.05 3.32
C LEU A 330 27.68 4.34 3.46
N GLY A 331 28.77 4.92 2.92
CA GLY A 331 30.11 4.32 2.96
C GLY A 331 30.31 3.17 1.96
N LEU A 332 29.38 2.98 1.01
CA LEU A 332 29.44 1.94 0.00
C LEU A 332 30.52 2.24 -1.05
N LYS A 333 31.21 1.22 -1.51
CA LYS A 333 32.26 1.32 -2.53
C LYS A 333 31.78 0.71 -3.85
N PRO A 334 32.13 1.31 -5.01
CA PRO A 334 31.79 0.70 -6.29
C PRO A 334 32.45 -0.67 -6.42
N PRO A 335 31.78 -1.64 -7.09
CA PRO A 335 32.38 -2.93 -7.38
C PRO A 335 33.68 -2.76 -8.18
N SER A 336 34.70 -3.58 -7.88
CA SER A 336 36.00 -3.54 -8.59
C SER A 336 35.93 -4.12 -10.00
N SER A 337 34.88 -4.91 -10.31
CA SER A 337 34.66 -5.56 -11.61
C SER A 337 33.17 -5.45 -11.99
N GLY A 338 32.88 -5.69 -13.26
CA GLY A 338 31.52 -5.64 -13.81
C GLY A 338 31.45 -4.85 -15.12
N PRO A 339 30.20 -4.58 -15.58
CA PRO A 339 29.98 -3.76 -16.78
C PRO A 339 30.60 -2.37 -16.60
N SER A 340 30.98 -1.72 -17.69
CA SER A 340 31.61 -0.38 -17.65
C SER A 340 30.82 0.59 -18.53
N ALA A 341 30.64 1.81 -18.05
CA ALA A 341 30.06 2.90 -18.82
C ALA A 341 30.87 3.23 -20.09
N ALA A 342 32.19 2.90 -20.12
CA ALA A 342 33.00 3.11 -21.29
C ALA A 342 32.65 2.21 -22.50
N ALA A 343 31.87 1.12 -22.25
CA ALA A 343 31.39 0.23 -23.31
C ALA A 343 30.10 0.75 -23.99
N LEU A 344 29.50 1.80 -23.46
CA LEU A 344 28.25 2.38 -23.98
C LEU A 344 28.53 3.22 -25.23
N LEU A 345 27.64 3.17 -26.22
CA LEU A 345 27.80 3.88 -27.49
C LEU A 345 27.77 5.40 -27.32
N ASP A 346 27.08 5.90 -26.30
CA ASP A 346 26.97 7.32 -25.97
C ASP A 346 27.81 7.75 -24.76
N CYS A 347 28.84 6.97 -24.40
CA CYS A 347 29.74 7.27 -23.28
C CYS A 347 30.40 8.65 -23.39
N GLY A 348 30.63 9.13 -24.60
CA GLY A 348 31.17 10.47 -24.88
C GLY A 348 30.23 11.63 -24.54
N GLU A 349 28.92 11.39 -24.47
CA GLU A 349 27.89 12.38 -24.14
C GLU A 349 27.72 12.57 -22.63
N ILE A 350 28.22 11.62 -21.82
CA ILE A 350 28.15 11.70 -20.35
C ILE A 350 29.01 12.87 -19.88
N ALA A 351 28.38 13.79 -19.16
CA ALA A 351 29.07 14.95 -18.60
C ALA A 351 30.22 14.51 -17.67
N VAL A 352 31.33 15.23 -17.71
CA VAL A 352 32.55 14.88 -16.95
C VAL A 352 32.25 14.71 -15.46
N TRP A 353 31.43 15.56 -14.90
CA TRP A 353 31.02 15.52 -13.46
C TRP A 353 30.19 14.27 -13.12
N ALA A 354 29.48 13.69 -14.08
CA ALA A 354 28.60 12.53 -13.88
C ALA A 354 29.30 11.17 -14.12
N ARG A 355 30.42 11.15 -14.81
CA ARG A 355 31.13 9.89 -15.23
C ARG A 355 31.34 8.90 -14.07
N PRO A 356 31.87 9.30 -12.89
CA PRO A 356 32.07 8.37 -11.79
C PRO A 356 30.74 7.77 -11.27
N ALA A 357 29.69 8.57 -11.29
CA ALA A 357 28.35 8.16 -10.84
C ALA A 357 27.68 7.21 -11.84
N VAL A 358 27.79 7.50 -13.13
CA VAL A 358 27.27 6.61 -14.18
C VAL A 358 28.03 5.28 -14.17
N GLU A 359 29.35 5.30 -14.01
CA GLU A 359 30.16 4.07 -13.87
C GLU A 359 29.72 3.24 -12.67
N PHE A 360 29.47 3.89 -11.51
CA PHE A 360 28.93 3.23 -10.33
C PHE A 360 27.57 2.58 -10.63
N CYS A 361 26.63 3.34 -11.21
CA CYS A 361 25.27 2.85 -11.48
C CYS A 361 25.25 1.69 -12.48
N ILE A 362 26.08 1.75 -13.52
CA ILE A 362 26.20 0.66 -14.51
C ILE A 362 26.79 -0.60 -13.87
N ARG A 363 27.82 -0.47 -13.02
CA ARG A 363 28.43 -1.63 -12.33
C ARG A 363 27.53 -2.30 -11.30
N THR A 364 26.73 -1.51 -10.59
CA THR A 364 25.82 -2.00 -9.56
C THR A 364 24.47 -2.45 -10.11
N GLY A 365 24.13 -2.06 -11.35
CA GLY A 365 22.79 -2.22 -11.90
C GLY A 365 21.76 -1.21 -11.37
N ALA A 366 22.18 -0.30 -10.45
CA ALA A 366 21.27 0.67 -9.84
C ALA A 366 20.59 1.62 -10.84
N LEU A 367 21.26 1.96 -11.93
CA LEU A 367 20.66 2.64 -13.08
C LEU A 367 21.26 2.04 -14.36
N PRO A 368 20.63 1.00 -14.91
CA PRO A 368 21.19 0.26 -16.04
C PRO A 368 21.16 1.07 -17.33
N ALA A 369 21.92 0.58 -18.32
CA ALA A 369 21.85 1.09 -19.67
C ALA A 369 20.44 0.95 -20.25
N ALA A 370 20.10 1.87 -21.14
CA ALA A 370 18.81 1.97 -21.82
C ALA A 370 18.93 1.58 -23.32
N GLY A 371 17.86 1.75 -24.07
CA GLY A 371 17.79 1.40 -25.48
C GLY A 371 17.41 -0.07 -25.70
N LEU A 372 17.07 -0.42 -26.94
CA LEU A 372 16.59 -1.75 -27.32
C LEU A 372 17.64 -2.87 -27.09
N ARG A 373 18.91 -2.52 -27.00
CA ARG A 373 20.02 -3.46 -26.81
C ARG A 373 20.74 -3.27 -25.47
N GLY A 374 20.33 -2.29 -24.64
CA GLY A 374 21.04 -1.98 -23.40
C GLY A 374 22.44 -1.40 -23.64
N ASP A 375 22.64 -0.68 -24.73
CA ASP A 375 23.93 -0.16 -25.18
C ASP A 375 24.06 1.37 -25.12
N LEU A 376 23.03 2.07 -24.61
CA LEU A 376 22.99 3.52 -24.43
C LEU A 376 22.70 3.87 -22.96
N PHE A 377 23.30 4.95 -22.46
CA PHE A 377 22.94 5.50 -21.15
C PHE A 377 21.85 6.57 -21.24
N LEU A 378 21.83 7.33 -22.32
CA LEU A 378 20.95 8.48 -22.54
C LEU A 378 21.10 9.54 -21.43
N PRO A 379 22.30 10.13 -21.22
CA PRO A 379 22.63 10.94 -20.05
C PRO A 379 21.69 12.13 -19.83
N ARG A 380 21.24 12.74 -20.93
CA ARG A 380 20.30 13.89 -20.92
C ARG A 380 18.84 13.48 -21.01
N GLY A 381 18.55 12.20 -21.19
CA GLY A 381 17.20 11.65 -21.17
C GLY A 381 16.57 11.88 -19.79
N THR A 382 15.29 12.22 -19.79
CA THR A 382 14.52 12.37 -18.56
C THR A 382 14.30 11.01 -17.90
N LEU A 383 14.53 10.92 -16.61
CA LEU A 383 14.18 9.72 -15.86
C LEU A 383 12.65 9.69 -15.67
N THR A 384 12.03 8.58 -16.04
CA THR A 384 10.62 8.36 -15.76
C THR A 384 10.43 7.79 -14.35
N ARG A 385 9.21 7.88 -13.82
CA ARG A 385 8.91 7.35 -12.50
C ARG A 385 9.10 5.82 -12.44
N GLY A 386 8.61 5.09 -13.44
CA GLY A 386 8.78 3.65 -13.51
C GLY A 386 10.26 3.23 -13.58
N GLU A 387 11.10 4.00 -14.31
CA GLU A 387 12.56 3.78 -14.27
C GLU A 387 13.13 4.06 -12.88
N ALA A 388 12.70 5.14 -12.21
CA ALA A 388 13.17 5.47 -10.87
C ALA A 388 12.82 4.37 -9.85
N ASN A 389 11.60 3.82 -9.88
CA ASN A 389 11.21 2.71 -9.01
C ASN A 389 12.12 1.48 -9.20
N ARG A 390 12.35 1.08 -10.46
CA ARG A 390 13.28 -0.04 -10.76
C ARG A 390 14.72 0.24 -10.32
N CYS A 391 15.16 1.48 -10.52
CA CYS A 391 16.50 1.91 -10.07
C CYS A 391 16.65 1.83 -8.55
N LEU A 392 15.65 2.30 -7.82
CA LEU A 392 15.69 2.28 -6.35
C LEU A 392 15.58 0.87 -5.78
N ALA A 393 14.78 -0.01 -6.39
CA ALA A 393 14.74 -1.42 -6.01
C ALA A 393 16.12 -2.09 -6.20
N ALA A 394 16.71 -1.96 -7.39
CA ALA A 394 18.04 -2.50 -7.65
C ALA A 394 19.14 -1.89 -6.75
N PHE A 395 18.98 -0.62 -6.38
CA PHE A 395 19.89 0.04 -5.45
C PHE A 395 19.72 -0.44 -4.01
N ALA A 396 18.49 -0.70 -3.57
CA ALA A 396 18.19 -1.32 -2.27
C ALA A 396 18.84 -2.71 -2.17
N ASP A 397 18.67 -3.56 -3.19
CA ASP A 397 19.31 -4.87 -3.25
C ASP A 397 20.86 -4.75 -3.14
N TYR A 398 21.43 -3.73 -3.77
CA TYR A 398 22.87 -3.47 -3.67
C TYR A 398 23.30 -3.04 -2.26
N ILE A 399 22.49 -2.22 -1.58
CA ILE A 399 22.74 -1.80 -0.18
C ILE A 399 22.72 -3.02 0.75
N GLU A 400 21.71 -3.89 0.61
CA GLU A 400 21.55 -5.08 1.45
C GLU A 400 22.69 -6.11 1.26
N ALA A 401 23.27 -6.16 0.07
CA ALA A 401 24.35 -7.09 -0.26
C ALA A 401 25.75 -6.62 0.19
N ASN A 402 25.95 -5.36 0.65
CA ASN A 402 27.24 -4.75 0.97
C ASN A 402 27.27 -3.99 2.29
#